data_70771e688ef622fade1e7d921cfc0b20
#
_entry.id   70771e688ef622fade1e7d921cfc0b20
#
_cell.length_a   1.000
_cell.length_b   1.000
_cell.length_c   1.000
_cell.angle_alpha   90.00
_cell.angle_beta   90.00
_cell.angle_gamma   90.00
#
_symmetry.space_group_name_H-M   'P 1'
#
loop_
_entity.id
_entity.type
_entity.pdbx_description
1 polymer ?
#
loop_
_entity_poly.entity_id
_entity_poly.type
_entity_poly.pdbx_seq_one_letter_code
_entity_poly.pdbx_strand_id
1 'polypeptide(L)'
;HLEPKEWLELMQQDNVIILDGRTDYEFDLGHFKNAIRPPVRSFREFPEWVENEFKQFKDKKVLTYCTGGVRCEKLSGYLMQQGFKDVYQLNGGIVNYSHDPDVKGKLFEGKCYVFDERISVPVNFADEYVITGKCHHCGTATDRYVNCANLDCHKQHFECEVCEEKWARSCSEDCMQAPRHELLQNA
;
A
#
# COMPACT_ATOMS: atom_id res chain seq x y z
N HIS A 1 -15.62 -9.99 10.21
CA HIS A 1 -15.61 -8.99 9.13
C HIS A 1 -16.27 -7.71 9.65
N LEU A 2 -15.71 -6.56 9.32
CA LEU A 2 -16.24 -5.23 9.64
C LEU A 2 -16.71 -4.55 8.36
N GLU A 3 -17.92 -4.03 8.40
CA GLU A 3 -18.40 -3.14 7.33
C GLU A 3 -17.65 -1.79 7.37
N PRO A 4 -17.60 -1.03 6.27
CA PRO A 4 -16.84 0.22 6.18
C PRO A 4 -17.08 1.22 7.32
N LYS A 5 -18.32 1.38 7.78
CA LYS A 5 -18.63 2.25 8.91
C LYS A 5 -18.06 1.75 10.24
N GLU A 6 -18.22 0.46 10.52
CA GLU A 6 -17.67 -0.17 11.72
C GLU A 6 -16.14 -0.09 11.73
N TRP A 7 -15.51 -0.29 10.56
CA TRP A 7 -14.08 -0.10 10.37
C TRP A 7 -13.65 1.31 10.74
N LEU A 8 -14.33 2.34 10.18
CA LEU A 8 -14.03 3.75 10.44
C LEU A 8 -14.15 4.11 11.91
N GLU A 9 -15.14 3.58 12.61
CA GLU A 9 -15.33 3.80 14.04
C GLU A 9 -14.26 3.13 14.89
N LEU A 10 -13.94 1.86 14.58
CA LEU A 10 -12.96 1.09 15.35
C LEU A 10 -11.52 1.55 15.14
N MET A 11 -11.15 1.93 13.92
CA MET A 11 -9.78 2.36 13.63
C MET A 11 -9.35 3.64 14.34
N GLN A 12 -10.30 4.41 14.86
CA GLN A 12 -10.05 5.65 15.60
C GLN A 12 -9.96 5.44 17.13
N GLN A 13 -10.18 4.21 17.59
CA GLN A 13 -10.11 3.91 19.03
C GLN A 13 -8.65 3.76 19.48
N ASP A 14 -8.38 4.18 20.71
CA ASP A 14 -7.13 3.86 21.38
C ASP A 14 -6.99 2.34 21.56
N ASN A 15 -5.78 1.84 21.59
CA ASN A 15 -5.51 0.41 21.82
C ASN A 15 -5.91 -0.56 20.68
N VAL A 16 -6.12 -0.03 19.47
CA VAL A 16 -6.34 -0.78 18.25
C VAL A 16 -5.07 -0.77 17.40
N ILE A 17 -4.73 -1.90 16.83
CA ILE A 17 -3.64 -2.06 15.88
C ILE A 17 -4.23 -2.23 14.49
N ILE A 18 -3.86 -1.37 13.56
CA ILE A 18 -4.25 -1.48 12.15
C ILE A 18 -3.08 -2.10 11.39
N LEU A 19 -3.27 -3.27 10.84
CA LEU A 19 -2.26 -4.00 10.08
C LEU A 19 -2.59 -3.99 8.59
N ASP A 20 -1.69 -3.46 7.78
CA ASP A 20 -1.78 -3.64 6.33
C ASP A 20 -1.42 -5.09 5.96
N GLY A 21 -2.34 -5.80 5.34
CA GLY A 21 -2.14 -7.16 4.84
C GLY A 21 -1.53 -7.21 3.42
N ARG A 22 -0.96 -6.10 2.95
CA ARG A 22 -0.30 -5.98 1.65
C ARG A 22 1.22 -5.91 1.82
N THR A 23 1.93 -5.73 0.72
CA THR A 23 3.39 -5.57 0.71
C THR A 23 3.83 -4.15 1.04
N ASP A 24 5.13 -3.99 1.29
CA ASP A 24 5.75 -2.72 1.67
C ASP A 24 5.54 -1.62 0.60
N TYR A 25 5.71 -1.94 -0.68
CA TYR A 25 5.54 -0.97 -1.77
C TYR A 25 4.06 -0.57 -1.99
N GLU A 26 3.11 -1.47 -1.71
CA GLU A 26 1.68 -1.13 -1.72
C GLU A 26 1.33 -0.17 -0.59
N PHE A 27 1.91 -0.41 0.61
CA PHE A 27 1.76 0.48 1.76
C PHE A 27 2.33 1.88 1.48
N ASP A 28 3.54 1.95 0.94
CA ASP A 28 4.23 3.21 0.67
C ASP A 28 3.46 4.10 -0.31
N LEU A 29 2.69 3.50 -1.22
CA LEU A 29 1.84 4.22 -2.17
C LEU A 29 0.57 4.80 -1.52
N GLY A 30 0.02 4.11 -0.53
CA GLY A 30 -1.11 4.58 0.26
C GLY A 30 -1.60 3.54 1.25
N HIS A 31 -2.04 4.02 2.41
CA HIS A 31 -2.42 3.20 3.55
C HIS A 31 -3.44 3.91 4.45
N PHE A 32 -4.10 3.19 5.33
CA PHE A 32 -4.91 3.82 6.37
C PHE A 32 -4.02 4.54 7.38
N LYS A 33 -4.48 5.69 7.84
CA LYS A 33 -3.81 6.47 8.89
C LYS A 33 -3.49 5.59 10.11
N ASN A 34 -2.28 5.69 10.62
CA ASN A 34 -1.75 4.89 11.75
C ASN A 34 -1.62 3.39 11.49
N ALA A 35 -1.75 2.91 10.24
CA ALA A 35 -1.53 1.51 9.95
C ALA A 35 -0.05 1.12 10.08
N ILE A 36 0.18 -0.11 10.52
CA ILE A 36 1.53 -0.69 10.57
C ILE A 36 1.93 -1.13 9.15
N ARG A 37 3.09 -0.65 8.73
CA ARG A 37 3.76 -1.05 7.50
C ARG A 37 4.43 -2.41 7.68
N PRO A 38 4.01 -3.46 6.96
CA PRO A 38 4.73 -4.72 6.99
C PRO A 38 6.04 -4.59 6.19
N PRO A 39 7.18 -5.04 6.72
CA PRO A 39 8.46 -5.00 6.00
C PRO A 39 8.61 -6.18 5.03
N VAL A 40 7.53 -6.53 4.33
CA VAL A 40 7.48 -7.72 3.47
C VAL A 40 7.30 -7.32 1.99
N ARG A 41 8.05 -7.97 1.13
CA ARG A 41 7.97 -7.83 -0.33
C ARG A 41 6.99 -8.81 -0.96
N SER A 42 6.66 -9.88 -0.25
CA SER A 42 5.74 -10.92 -0.68
C SER A 42 4.85 -11.33 0.48
N PHE A 43 3.59 -11.65 0.17
CA PHE A 43 2.64 -12.15 1.17
C PHE A 43 3.13 -13.44 1.88
N ARG A 44 4.02 -14.20 1.25
CA ARG A 44 4.61 -15.42 1.81
C ARG A 44 5.56 -15.17 3.00
N GLU A 45 6.03 -13.94 3.15
CA GLU A 45 6.94 -13.54 4.23
C GLU A 45 6.19 -13.15 5.51
N PHE A 46 4.87 -12.96 5.45
CA PHE A 46 4.06 -12.61 6.63
C PHE A 46 4.21 -13.58 7.81
N PRO A 47 4.20 -14.91 7.63
CA PRO A 47 4.35 -15.83 8.76
C PRO A 47 5.61 -15.58 9.57
N GLU A 48 6.77 -15.48 8.92
CA GLU A 48 8.05 -15.23 9.58
C GLU A 48 8.07 -13.88 10.31
N TRP A 49 7.59 -12.83 9.65
CA TRP A 49 7.53 -11.51 10.27
C TRP A 49 6.55 -11.46 11.46
N VAL A 50 5.40 -12.08 11.36
CA VAL A 50 4.41 -12.14 12.46
C VAL A 50 5.01 -12.85 13.67
N GLU A 51 5.70 -13.97 13.47
CA GLU A 51 6.32 -14.74 14.56
C GLU A 51 7.47 -13.97 15.24
N ASN A 52 8.25 -13.21 14.48
CA ASN A 52 9.43 -12.52 15.00
C ASN A 52 9.10 -11.15 15.60
N GLU A 53 8.24 -10.36 14.96
CA GLU A 53 8.06 -8.95 15.30
C GLU A 53 6.63 -8.59 15.71
N PHE A 54 5.61 -9.14 15.05
CA PHE A 54 4.24 -8.71 15.25
C PHE A 54 3.56 -9.39 16.46
N LYS A 55 4.05 -10.51 16.93
CA LYS A 55 3.47 -11.26 18.07
C LYS A 55 3.34 -10.46 19.38
N GLN A 56 4.08 -9.37 19.53
CA GLN A 56 3.96 -8.45 20.66
C GLN A 56 2.57 -7.83 20.80
N PHE A 57 1.76 -7.84 19.74
CA PHE A 57 0.42 -7.28 19.72
C PHE A 57 -0.70 -8.32 19.97
N LYS A 58 -0.38 -9.53 20.43
CA LYS A 58 -1.37 -10.62 20.61
C LYS A 58 -2.54 -10.29 21.52
N ASP A 59 -2.34 -9.42 22.49
CA ASP A 59 -3.36 -8.99 23.45
C ASP A 59 -4.08 -7.69 23.03
N LYS A 60 -3.79 -7.19 21.82
CA LYS A 60 -4.44 -6.03 21.25
C LYS A 60 -5.54 -6.44 20.28
N LYS A 61 -6.50 -5.52 20.06
CA LYS A 61 -7.44 -5.62 18.95
C LYS A 61 -6.70 -5.32 17.65
N VAL A 62 -6.71 -6.27 16.72
CA VAL A 62 -6.03 -6.14 15.42
C VAL A 62 -7.07 -6.02 14.32
N LEU A 63 -7.01 -4.94 13.57
CA LEU A 63 -7.79 -4.70 12.36
C LEU A 63 -6.88 -4.93 11.16
N THR A 64 -7.24 -5.85 10.27
CA THR A 64 -6.45 -6.11 9.06
C THR A 64 -7.22 -5.72 7.80
N TYR A 65 -6.50 -5.25 6.78
CA TYR A 65 -7.07 -4.90 5.49
C TYR A 65 -6.10 -5.26 4.35
N CYS A 66 -6.65 -5.41 3.15
CA CYS A 66 -5.88 -5.47 1.91
C CYS A 66 -6.71 -4.83 0.79
N THR A 67 -6.32 -4.97 -0.46
CA THR A 67 -7.01 -4.34 -1.60
C THR A 67 -8.47 -4.78 -1.70
N GLY A 68 -8.73 -6.09 -1.75
CA GLY A 68 -10.09 -6.66 -1.96
C GLY A 68 -10.54 -7.66 -0.89
N GLY A 69 -9.85 -7.78 0.25
CA GLY A 69 -10.21 -8.69 1.34
C GLY A 69 -9.60 -10.10 1.26
N VAL A 70 -9.26 -10.61 0.09
CA VAL A 70 -8.85 -12.01 -0.14
C VAL A 70 -7.60 -12.43 0.65
N ARG A 71 -6.57 -11.59 0.70
CA ARG A 71 -5.35 -11.86 1.49
C ARG A 71 -5.64 -11.88 2.99
N CYS A 72 -6.58 -11.04 3.43
CA CYS A 72 -6.97 -10.94 4.83
C CYS A 72 -7.67 -12.19 5.35
N GLU A 73 -8.38 -12.94 4.52
CA GLU A 73 -8.96 -14.24 4.92
C GLU A 73 -7.88 -15.20 5.45
N LYS A 74 -6.74 -15.24 4.76
CA LYS A 74 -5.61 -16.08 5.18
C LYS A 74 -4.86 -15.47 6.36
N LEU A 75 -4.63 -14.16 6.33
CA LEU A 75 -3.87 -13.45 7.35
C LEU A 75 -4.58 -13.48 8.70
N SER A 76 -5.88 -13.16 8.75
CA SER A 76 -6.65 -13.18 9.99
C SER A 76 -6.73 -14.59 10.60
N GLY A 77 -6.95 -15.62 9.76
CA GLY A 77 -6.92 -17.02 10.21
C GLY A 77 -5.55 -17.41 10.76
N TYR A 78 -4.47 -17.00 10.12
CA TYR A 78 -3.11 -17.26 10.61
C TYR A 78 -2.83 -16.55 11.94
N LEU A 79 -3.20 -15.27 12.07
CA LEU A 79 -3.06 -14.53 13.34
C LEU A 79 -3.79 -15.22 14.49
N MET A 80 -5.03 -15.68 14.26
CA MET A 80 -5.78 -16.44 15.28
C MET A 80 -5.07 -17.75 15.66
N GLN A 81 -4.51 -18.48 14.71
CA GLN A 81 -3.71 -19.68 14.98
C GLN A 81 -2.44 -19.36 15.79
N GLN A 82 -1.87 -18.18 15.61
CA GLN A 82 -0.73 -17.70 16.38
C GLN A 82 -1.10 -17.15 17.77
N GLY A 83 -2.37 -17.24 18.16
CA GLY A 83 -2.86 -16.86 19.49
C GLY A 83 -3.30 -15.41 19.65
N PHE A 84 -3.49 -14.67 18.55
CA PHE A 84 -4.18 -13.38 18.59
C PHE A 84 -5.67 -13.61 18.90
N LYS A 85 -6.21 -12.92 19.90
CA LYS A 85 -7.56 -13.19 20.41
C LYS A 85 -8.65 -12.36 19.75
N ASP A 86 -8.31 -11.16 19.29
CA ASP A 86 -9.27 -10.14 18.85
C ASP A 86 -8.84 -9.60 17.47
N VAL A 87 -9.20 -10.35 16.41
CA VAL A 87 -8.78 -10.07 15.02
C VAL A 87 -9.99 -9.82 14.14
N TYR A 88 -9.98 -8.70 13.44
CA TYR A 88 -11.02 -8.29 12.50
C TYR A 88 -10.42 -8.00 11.14
N GLN A 89 -11.22 -8.07 10.09
CA GLN A 89 -10.83 -7.67 8.74
C GLN A 89 -11.88 -6.78 8.09
N LEU A 90 -11.40 -5.84 7.27
CA LEU A 90 -12.25 -4.96 6.48
C LEU A 90 -12.96 -5.76 5.38
N ASN A 91 -14.30 -5.79 5.41
CA ASN A 91 -15.11 -6.50 4.43
C ASN A 91 -14.93 -5.89 3.03
N GLY A 92 -14.51 -6.71 2.05
CA GLY A 92 -14.25 -6.27 0.68
C GLY A 92 -13.02 -5.35 0.53
N GLY A 93 -12.26 -5.11 1.61
CA GLY A 93 -10.99 -4.37 1.59
C GLY A 93 -11.12 -2.88 1.21
N ILE A 94 -10.00 -2.29 0.79
CA ILE A 94 -9.92 -0.88 0.40
C ILE A 94 -10.93 -0.52 -0.70
N VAL A 95 -11.14 -1.42 -1.66
CA VAL A 95 -12.06 -1.18 -2.78
C VAL A 95 -13.47 -0.95 -2.28
N ASN A 96 -14.00 -1.84 -1.43
CA ASN A 96 -15.34 -1.67 -0.87
C ASN A 96 -15.43 -0.40 0.00
N TYR A 97 -14.40 -0.15 0.81
CA TYR A 97 -14.32 1.03 1.66
C TYR A 97 -14.34 2.36 0.88
N SER A 98 -13.65 2.41 -0.25
CA SER A 98 -13.60 3.57 -1.14
C SER A 98 -14.96 3.89 -1.79
N HIS A 99 -15.72 2.84 -2.14
CA HIS A 99 -17.03 2.97 -2.82
C HIS A 99 -18.21 3.12 -1.87
N ASP A 100 -18.02 2.91 -0.58
CA ASP A 100 -19.09 3.08 0.41
C ASP A 100 -19.51 4.56 0.47
N PRO A 101 -20.83 4.87 0.30
CA PRO A 101 -21.30 6.26 0.17
C PRO A 101 -21.17 7.08 1.45
N ASP A 102 -21.04 6.45 2.60
CA ASP A 102 -20.96 7.13 3.90
C ASP A 102 -19.54 7.40 4.34
N VAL A 103 -18.59 6.47 4.08
CA VAL A 103 -17.19 6.63 4.49
C VAL A 103 -16.31 7.20 3.37
N LYS A 104 -16.56 6.89 2.10
CA LYS A 104 -15.88 7.45 0.93
C LYS A 104 -14.34 7.43 1.02
N GLY A 105 -13.79 6.36 1.58
CA GLY A 105 -12.34 6.23 1.75
C GLY A 105 -11.71 7.10 2.85
N LYS A 106 -12.49 7.67 3.75
CA LYS A 106 -12.03 8.55 4.82
C LYS A 106 -10.89 7.94 5.63
N LEU A 107 -9.87 8.77 5.98
CA LEU A 107 -8.66 8.37 6.69
C LEU A 107 -7.74 7.39 5.95
N PHE A 108 -7.96 7.16 4.66
CA PHE A 108 -6.96 6.54 3.80
C PHE A 108 -6.06 7.64 3.21
N GLU A 109 -4.76 7.48 3.32
CA GLU A 109 -3.73 8.40 2.84
C GLU A 109 -3.09 7.82 1.56
N GLY A 110 -2.87 8.63 0.54
CA GLY A 110 -2.30 8.21 -0.74
C GLY A 110 -3.28 7.49 -1.67
N LYS A 111 -2.74 6.59 -2.51
CA LYS A 111 -3.47 5.81 -3.52
C LYS A 111 -3.42 4.32 -3.23
N CYS A 112 -4.40 3.57 -3.69
CA CYS A 112 -4.36 2.11 -3.67
C CYS A 112 -3.64 1.58 -4.91
N TYR A 113 -2.63 0.71 -4.69
CA TYR A 113 -2.00 -0.05 -5.76
C TYR A 113 -2.99 -1.03 -6.39
N VAL A 114 -3.02 -1.06 -7.70
CA VAL A 114 -3.80 -2.02 -8.49
C VAL A 114 -2.91 -2.75 -9.48
N PHE A 115 -3.23 -4.02 -9.73
CA PHE A 115 -2.42 -4.92 -10.57
C PHE A 115 -2.84 -4.85 -12.03
N ASP A 116 -3.06 -3.63 -12.54
CA ASP A 116 -3.38 -3.37 -13.95
C ASP A 116 -2.61 -2.14 -14.47
N GLU A 117 -2.84 -1.74 -15.72
CA GLU A 117 -2.14 -0.65 -16.39
C GLU A 117 -2.25 0.72 -15.69
N ARG A 118 -3.24 0.91 -14.83
CA ARG A 118 -3.42 2.15 -14.05
C ARG A 118 -2.39 2.28 -12.93
N ILE A 119 -1.78 1.16 -12.47
CA ILE A 119 -0.83 1.03 -11.36
C ILE A 119 -1.44 1.46 -10.02
N SER A 120 -2.15 2.59 -9.98
CA SER A 120 -2.76 3.11 -8.74
C SER A 120 -4.07 3.85 -9.00
N VAL A 121 -4.94 3.85 -8.00
CA VAL A 121 -6.23 4.55 -8.04
C VAL A 121 -6.45 5.35 -6.75
N PRO A 122 -7.14 6.51 -6.82
CA PRO A 122 -7.53 7.27 -5.63
C PRO A 122 -8.49 6.44 -4.77
N VAL A 123 -8.47 6.67 -3.46
CA VAL A 123 -9.30 5.96 -2.47
C VAL A 123 -10.13 6.94 -1.64
N ASN A 124 -9.52 8.01 -1.15
CA ASN A 124 -10.19 8.97 -0.28
C ASN A 124 -10.87 10.08 -1.09
N PHE A 125 -12.19 10.10 -1.01
CA PHE A 125 -13.05 11.11 -1.63
C PHE A 125 -13.80 11.97 -0.58
N ALA A 126 -13.47 11.80 0.71
CA ALA A 126 -14.14 12.48 1.82
C ALA A 126 -13.32 13.62 2.41
N ASP A 127 -12.02 13.43 2.59
CA ASP A 127 -11.12 14.34 3.28
C ASP A 127 -10.08 14.94 2.31
N GLU A 128 -9.23 15.84 2.82
CA GLU A 128 -8.09 16.36 2.09
C GLU A 128 -7.15 15.23 1.65
N TYR A 129 -6.71 15.29 0.40
CA TYR A 129 -5.82 14.30 -0.18
C TYR A 129 -4.41 14.43 0.39
N VAL A 130 -3.84 13.33 0.88
CA VAL A 130 -2.48 13.25 1.43
C VAL A 130 -1.59 12.48 0.48
N ILE A 131 -0.45 13.06 0.10
CA ILE A 131 0.59 12.38 -0.67
C ILE A 131 1.53 11.66 0.30
N THR A 132 1.64 10.33 0.17
CA THR A 132 2.50 9.49 1.03
C THR A 132 3.86 9.20 0.40
N GLY A 133 3.94 9.15 -0.93
CA GLY A 133 5.14 8.81 -1.67
C GLY A 133 6.16 9.95 -1.74
N LYS A 134 7.43 9.57 -1.98
CA LYS A 134 8.53 10.52 -2.22
C LYS A 134 9.28 10.12 -3.47
N CYS A 135 9.59 11.08 -4.31
CA CYS A 135 10.39 10.88 -5.52
C CYS A 135 11.70 10.17 -5.19
N HIS A 136 11.98 9.09 -5.91
CA HIS A 136 13.18 8.27 -5.76
C HIS A 136 14.48 9.06 -5.95
N HIS A 137 14.47 10.06 -6.83
CA HIS A 137 15.67 10.85 -7.14
C HIS A 137 15.87 12.07 -6.25
N CYS A 138 14.81 12.85 -5.98
CA CYS A 138 14.96 14.14 -5.28
C CYS A 138 14.26 14.21 -3.92
N GLY A 139 13.48 13.20 -3.54
CA GLY A 139 12.77 13.16 -2.26
C GLY A 139 11.52 14.06 -2.16
N THR A 140 11.17 14.81 -3.21
CA THR A 140 9.94 15.61 -3.24
C THR A 140 8.72 14.71 -3.12
N ALA A 141 7.71 15.16 -2.36
CA ALA A 141 6.45 14.44 -2.24
C ALA A 141 5.79 14.26 -3.61
N THR A 142 5.43 13.03 -3.95
CA THR A 142 4.77 12.69 -5.22
C THR A 142 3.96 11.41 -5.08
N ASP A 143 2.84 11.33 -5.76
CA ASP A 143 2.00 10.14 -5.87
C ASP A 143 2.13 9.45 -7.24
N ARG A 144 3.05 9.95 -8.08
CA ARG A 144 3.36 9.33 -9.37
C ARG A 144 4.24 8.11 -9.16
N TYR A 145 3.64 6.94 -9.32
CA TYR A 145 4.31 5.64 -9.24
C TYR A 145 4.39 5.04 -10.63
N VAL A 146 5.58 4.84 -11.15
CA VAL A 146 5.85 4.56 -12.56
C VAL A 146 6.74 3.34 -12.74
N ASN A 147 6.66 2.72 -13.91
CA ASN A 147 7.61 1.70 -14.33
C ASN A 147 8.89 2.38 -14.87
N CYS A 148 10.05 1.81 -14.56
CA CYS A 148 11.29 2.22 -15.18
C CYS A 148 11.21 2.04 -16.71
N ALA A 149 11.64 3.06 -17.46
CA ALA A 149 11.59 3.04 -18.92
C ALA A 149 12.65 2.13 -19.57
N ASN A 150 13.62 1.62 -18.81
CA ASN A 150 14.46 0.51 -19.27
C ASN A 150 13.62 -0.77 -19.28
N LEU A 151 13.37 -1.30 -20.49
CA LEU A 151 12.50 -2.46 -20.72
C LEU A 151 13.00 -3.77 -20.09
N ASP A 152 14.25 -3.82 -19.67
CA ASP A 152 14.86 -4.98 -19.01
C ASP A 152 14.90 -4.85 -17.48
N CYS A 153 14.52 -3.68 -16.92
CA CYS A 153 14.62 -3.41 -15.49
C CYS A 153 13.37 -3.81 -14.69
N HIS A 154 12.19 -3.50 -15.21
CA HIS A 154 10.88 -3.74 -14.57
C HIS A 154 10.68 -3.15 -13.16
N LYS A 155 11.58 -2.30 -12.66
CA LYS A 155 11.46 -1.65 -11.36
C LYS A 155 10.39 -0.58 -11.39
N GLN A 156 9.49 -0.61 -10.41
CA GLN A 156 8.55 0.48 -10.13
C GLN A 156 9.14 1.43 -9.09
N HIS A 157 8.90 2.72 -9.23
CA HIS A 157 9.38 3.75 -8.30
C HIS A 157 8.53 5.01 -8.35
N PHE A 158 8.63 5.81 -7.29
CA PHE A 158 8.05 7.15 -7.29
C PHE A 158 8.93 8.12 -8.08
N GLU A 159 8.35 8.87 -9.00
CA GLU A 159 9.07 9.87 -9.77
C GLU A 159 8.22 11.12 -10.01
N CYS A 160 8.72 12.29 -9.56
CA CYS A 160 8.06 13.56 -9.84
C CYS A 160 8.31 14.00 -11.29
N GLU A 161 7.46 14.89 -11.82
CA GLU A 161 7.53 15.37 -13.21
C GLU A 161 8.89 15.95 -13.58
N VAL A 162 9.49 16.76 -12.69
CA VAL A 162 10.81 17.36 -12.89
C VAL A 162 11.91 16.30 -13.03
N CYS A 163 11.84 15.24 -12.23
CA CYS A 163 12.80 14.16 -12.33
C CYS A 163 12.55 13.28 -13.56
N GLU A 164 11.31 13.06 -13.97
CA GLU A 164 10.99 12.33 -15.20
C GLU A 164 11.61 13.00 -16.44
N GLU A 165 11.53 14.32 -16.54
CA GLU A 165 12.20 15.08 -17.60
C GLU A 165 13.72 14.87 -17.59
N LYS A 166 14.32 14.86 -16.40
CA LYS A 166 15.78 14.74 -16.23
C LYS A 166 16.29 13.31 -16.42
N TRP A 167 15.53 12.31 -15.93
CA TRP A 167 15.94 10.91 -15.87
C TRP A 167 15.25 10.03 -16.91
N ALA A 168 14.42 10.61 -17.79
CA ALA A 168 13.64 9.90 -18.79
C ALA A 168 12.90 8.67 -18.23
N ARG A 169 12.26 8.84 -17.07
CA ARG A 169 11.54 7.78 -16.33
C ARG A 169 12.42 6.56 -16.01
N SER A 170 13.72 6.76 -15.77
CA SER A 170 14.67 5.71 -15.41
C SER A 170 14.95 5.68 -13.92
N CYS A 171 15.03 4.50 -13.31
CA CYS A 171 15.31 4.38 -11.87
C CYS A 171 16.78 4.58 -11.48
N SER A 172 17.69 4.65 -12.46
CA SER A 172 19.12 4.88 -12.28
C SER A 172 19.75 5.40 -13.58
N GLU A 173 20.99 5.87 -13.48
CA GLU A 173 21.77 6.30 -14.64
C GLU A 173 22.03 5.16 -15.63
N ASP A 174 22.34 3.96 -15.13
CA ASP A 174 22.51 2.77 -15.97
C ASP A 174 21.24 2.43 -16.74
N CYS A 175 20.08 2.59 -16.11
CA CYS A 175 18.80 2.38 -16.79
C CYS A 175 18.52 3.43 -17.84
N MET A 176 18.92 4.69 -17.61
CA MET A 176 18.77 5.77 -18.60
C MET A 176 19.66 5.55 -19.85
N GLN A 177 20.81 4.91 -19.68
CA GLN A 177 21.74 4.57 -20.77
C GLN A 177 21.49 3.19 -21.40
N ALA A 178 20.46 2.48 -20.96
CA ALA A 178 20.18 1.12 -21.42
C ALA A 178 19.81 1.10 -22.91
N PRO A 179 20.26 0.07 -23.67
CA PRO A 179 20.01 -0.02 -25.11
C PRO A 179 18.53 -0.23 -25.47
N ARG A 180 17.73 -0.74 -24.56
CA ARG A 180 16.29 -0.95 -24.72
C ARG A 180 15.52 -0.02 -23.79
N HIS A 181 15.42 1.25 -24.20
CA HIS A 181 14.76 2.29 -23.41
C HIS A 181 13.49 2.79 -24.12
N GLU A 182 12.35 2.77 -23.42
CA GLU A 182 11.04 3.11 -24.01
C GLU A 182 10.97 4.56 -24.54
N LEU A 183 11.56 5.53 -23.83
CA LEU A 183 11.46 6.95 -24.16
C LEU A 183 12.64 7.49 -24.97
N LEU A 184 13.79 6.82 -25.02
CA LEU A 184 15.01 7.31 -25.67
C LEU A 184 15.33 6.60 -26.98
N GLN A 185 14.57 5.61 -27.42
CA GLN A 185 14.80 4.87 -28.68
C GLN A 185 14.28 5.58 -29.93
N ASN A 186 13.63 6.75 -29.81
CA ASN A 186 13.07 7.51 -30.93
C ASN A 186 13.84 8.81 -31.23
N ALA A 187 15.12 8.91 -30.83
CA ALA A 187 15.99 10.03 -31.17
C ALA A 187 17.01 9.62 -32.25
#